data_6d7dede51ee428cf719666e6fa4716ad
#
_entry.id   6d7dede51ee428cf719666e6fa4716ad
#
_cell.length_a   1.000
_cell.length_b   1.000
_cell.length_c   1.000
_cell.angle_alpha   90.00
_cell.angle_beta   90.00
_cell.angle_gamma   90.00
#
_symmetry.space_group_name_H-M   'P 1'
#
loop_
_entity.id
_entity.type
_entity.pdbx_description
1 polymer ?
#
loop_
_entity_poly.entity_id
_entity_poly.type
_entity_poly.pdbx_seq_one_letter_code
_entity_poly.pdbx_strand_id
1 'polypeptide(L)'
;MKRGDKKRKRFRWLYPTILVIGLILLFSVISCYFARTSILSSGLYPVEDSLVQAGYTKTKDGYTKKESDLTILIKWNKKTREFDKNHYHFKVDKDTTFLSKDYVDKEVLETLTNGQLSNQFGFVHYTKSKKKEWLKDSPRLVAHAGGAIREKEYNTFYTNSLEALQQNYSLGHRLFEMDFYLTSDKKLAAVHDWNQFGNKDDVALSSDEWKKFKAYGSPETPSRFTTMLVGDVLDQMVINKDMVLITDTKSMEIPKEDMIIQFQDIVSEAKKRDKELLDRVIPQVYNQDMFGEIEAIYPFQHVIYTLYASPDSAEEVIDFISKHDEIEAVTISFADPRFNPDFINAVHRLGKRIYIHTIHTYDDLTKYANVNVDGFYTGLLTPGDVALYESVSK
;
A
#
# COMPACT_ATOMS: atom_id res chain seq x y z
N MET A 1 40.39 45.10 72.02
CA MET A 1 39.31 44.17 71.62
C MET A 1 38.39 44.76 70.53
N LYS A 2 38.83 44.91 69.29
CA LYS A 2 37.95 45.35 68.16
C LYS A 2 38.33 44.76 66.77
N ARG A 3 39.17 43.76 66.68
CA ARG A 3 39.53 43.11 65.38
C ARG A 3 38.85 41.75 65.15
N GLY A 4 38.23 41.14 66.11
CA GLY A 4 37.57 39.85 65.98
C GLY A 4 36.16 39.89 65.37
N ASP A 5 35.44 41.00 65.57
CA ASP A 5 34.03 41.10 65.21
C ASP A 5 33.75 41.36 63.68
N LYS A 6 34.72 41.99 62.99
CA LYS A 6 34.58 42.24 61.54
C LYS A 6 34.76 40.97 60.70
N LYS A 7 35.61 39.99 61.16
CA LYS A 7 35.78 38.73 60.47
C LYS A 7 34.57 37.80 60.57
N ARG A 8 33.91 37.80 61.77
CA ARG A 8 32.70 37.01 62.01
C ARG A 8 31.47 37.51 61.21
N LYS A 9 31.35 38.85 61.03
CA LYS A 9 30.26 39.41 60.18
C LYS A 9 30.47 39.13 58.68
N ARG A 10 31.69 39.13 58.15
CA ARG A 10 31.98 38.80 56.77
C ARG A 10 31.68 37.32 56.47
N PHE A 11 31.98 36.41 57.40
CA PHE A 11 31.67 35.00 57.25
C PHE A 11 30.18 34.68 57.32
N ARG A 12 29.40 35.45 58.10
CA ARG A 12 27.90 35.27 58.17
C ARG A 12 27.17 35.58 56.89
N TRP A 13 27.70 36.43 56.06
CA TRP A 13 27.10 36.74 54.74
C TRP A 13 27.64 35.83 53.60
N LEU A 14 28.80 35.28 53.78
CA LEU A 14 29.40 34.39 52.74
C LEU A 14 28.60 33.08 52.57
N TYR A 15 28.14 32.48 53.65
CA TYR A 15 27.37 31.24 53.65
C TYR A 15 26.03 31.36 52.93
N PRO A 16 25.17 32.36 53.23
CA PRO A 16 23.91 32.50 52.50
C PRO A 16 24.15 32.87 51.00
N THR A 17 25.20 33.63 50.71
CA THR A 17 25.51 34.00 49.31
C THR A 17 25.99 32.78 48.53
N ILE A 18 26.82 31.93 49.07
CA ILE A 18 27.25 30.68 48.46
C ILE A 18 26.07 29.72 48.30
N LEU A 19 25.17 29.66 49.28
CA LEU A 19 23.97 28.83 49.24
C LEU A 19 23.02 29.30 48.12
N VAL A 20 22.81 30.59 47.95
CA VAL A 20 21.97 31.19 46.91
C VAL A 20 22.58 30.96 45.55
N ILE A 21 23.91 31.11 45.37
CA ILE A 21 24.60 30.83 44.12
C ILE A 21 24.49 29.33 43.77
N GLY A 22 24.67 28.46 44.81
CA GLY A 22 24.51 27.01 44.64
C GLY A 22 23.10 26.62 44.21
N LEU A 23 22.05 27.24 44.79
CA LEU A 23 20.67 27.03 44.42
C LEU A 23 20.35 27.54 43.00
N ILE A 24 20.91 28.70 42.64
CA ILE A 24 20.75 29.24 41.25
C ILE A 24 21.41 28.31 40.26
N LEU A 25 22.61 27.83 40.53
CA LEU A 25 23.31 26.85 39.66
C LEU A 25 22.53 25.53 39.56
N LEU A 26 22.04 25.02 40.68
CA LEU A 26 21.22 23.80 40.73
C LEU A 26 19.92 23.99 39.95
N PHE A 27 19.25 25.13 40.11
CA PHE A 27 18.05 25.45 39.38
C PHE A 27 18.32 25.60 37.87
N SER A 28 19.46 26.21 37.51
CA SER A 28 19.87 26.30 36.10
C SER A 28 20.16 24.94 35.48
N VAL A 29 20.84 24.04 36.23
CA VAL A 29 21.12 22.67 35.78
C VAL A 29 19.81 21.88 35.64
N ILE A 30 18.89 22.00 36.62
CA ILE A 30 17.58 21.35 36.57
C ILE A 30 16.75 21.91 35.42
N SER A 31 16.74 23.23 35.22
CA SER A 31 16.03 23.87 34.11
C SER A 31 16.62 23.46 32.75
N CYS A 32 17.96 23.39 32.65
CA CYS A 32 18.61 22.87 31.44
C CYS A 32 18.28 21.38 31.21
N TYR A 33 18.22 20.58 32.27
CA TYR A 33 17.83 19.17 32.16
C TYR A 33 16.39 19.02 31.72
N PHE A 34 15.45 19.76 32.31
CA PHE A 34 14.05 19.75 31.90
C PHE A 34 13.85 20.35 30.51
N ALA A 35 14.56 21.42 30.16
CA ALA A 35 14.53 21.98 28.81
C ALA A 35 15.08 20.97 27.79
N ARG A 36 16.17 20.29 28.12
CA ARG A 36 16.73 19.24 27.27
C ARG A 36 15.78 18.05 27.13
N THR A 37 15.14 17.61 28.20
CA THR A 37 14.17 16.51 28.19
C THR A 37 12.91 16.91 27.42
N SER A 38 12.42 18.14 27.61
CA SER A 38 11.31 18.71 26.85
C SER A 38 11.65 18.85 25.35
N ILE A 39 12.86 19.30 25.04
CA ILE A 39 13.38 19.40 23.68
C ILE A 39 13.49 18.02 23.03
N LEU A 40 13.99 17.02 23.77
CA LEU A 40 14.07 15.62 23.32
C LEU A 40 12.67 15.02 23.10
N SER A 41 11.74 15.27 24.03
CA SER A 41 10.36 14.76 23.93
C SER A 41 9.51 15.49 22.87
N SER A 42 9.87 16.74 22.54
CA SER A 42 9.20 17.52 21.48
C SER A 42 9.80 17.28 20.09
N GLY A 43 10.82 16.43 19.98
CA GLY A 43 11.56 16.23 18.72
C GLY A 43 12.44 17.41 18.32
N LEU A 44 12.64 18.35 19.26
CA LEU A 44 13.62 19.41 19.11
C LEU A 44 14.98 18.90 19.58
N TYR A 45 16.04 19.50 19.24
CA TYR A 45 17.42 19.19 19.56
C TYR A 45 17.68 18.12 20.68
N PRO A 46 18.50 17.09 20.48
CA PRO A 46 19.52 16.93 19.44
C PRO A 46 19.05 16.05 18.27
N VAL A 47 17.96 16.41 17.68
CA VAL A 47 17.37 15.72 16.53
C VAL A 47 18.36 15.59 15.38
N GLU A 48 19.19 16.61 15.20
CA GLU A 48 20.21 16.62 14.15
C GLU A 48 21.15 15.42 14.28
N ASP A 49 21.62 15.14 15.50
CA ASP A 49 22.50 13.99 15.74
C ASP A 49 21.77 12.66 15.49
N SER A 50 20.52 12.55 15.89
CA SER A 50 19.70 11.37 15.66
C SER A 50 19.42 11.15 14.15
N LEU A 51 19.17 12.21 13.40
CA LEU A 51 18.99 12.12 11.96
C LEU A 51 20.26 11.70 11.25
N VAL A 52 21.39 12.28 11.63
CA VAL A 52 22.70 11.91 11.07
C VAL A 52 23.04 10.46 11.40
N GLN A 53 22.78 10.01 12.64
CA GLN A 53 22.98 8.62 13.05
C GLN A 53 22.05 7.66 12.28
N ALA A 54 20.84 8.09 11.96
CA ALA A 54 19.91 7.35 11.12
C ALA A 54 20.25 7.41 9.62
N GLY A 55 21.37 8.04 9.25
CA GLY A 55 21.85 8.10 7.87
C GLY A 55 21.31 9.25 7.02
N TYR A 56 20.71 10.26 7.65
CA TYR A 56 20.25 11.44 6.93
C TYR A 56 21.38 12.43 6.67
N THR A 57 21.36 13.07 5.52
CA THR A 57 22.28 14.14 5.14
C THR A 57 21.58 15.50 5.25
N LYS A 58 22.22 16.46 5.91
CA LYS A 58 21.71 17.83 6.04
C LYS A 58 21.74 18.54 4.70
N THR A 59 20.66 19.22 4.36
CA THR A 59 20.52 20.08 3.18
C THR A 59 20.03 21.46 3.58
N LYS A 60 19.95 22.40 2.61
CA LYS A 60 19.40 23.74 2.88
C LYS A 60 17.93 23.72 3.29
N ASP A 61 17.18 22.70 2.89
CA ASP A 61 15.73 22.57 3.10
C ASP A 61 15.36 21.60 4.23
N GLY A 62 16.36 20.91 4.84
CA GLY A 62 16.15 19.95 5.90
C GLY A 62 17.16 18.81 5.88
N TYR A 63 16.71 17.59 6.07
CA TYR A 63 17.55 16.37 6.11
C TYR A 63 17.01 15.36 5.12
N THR A 64 17.88 14.83 4.28
CA THR A 64 17.50 13.84 3.26
C THR A 64 18.18 12.51 3.51
N LYS A 65 17.47 11.42 3.23
CA LYS A 65 18.02 10.07 3.18
C LYS A 65 17.48 9.38 1.93
N LYS A 66 18.33 8.63 1.25
CA LYS A 66 17.91 7.80 0.12
C LYS A 66 17.86 6.34 0.57
N GLU A 67 16.69 5.73 0.45
CA GLU A 67 16.46 4.32 0.71
C GLU A 67 15.87 3.68 -0.54
N SER A 68 16.64 2.80 -1.21
CA SER A 68 16.25 2.23 -2.51
C SER A 68 15.87 3.33 -3.51
N ASP A 69 14.65 3.31 -3.99
CA ASP A 69 14.09 4.31 -4.89
C ASP A 69 13.39 5.47 -4.16
N LEU A 70 13.35 5.42 -2.82
CA LEU A 70 12.72 6.46 -2.01
C LEU A 70 13.74 7.52 -1.60
N THR A 71 13.38 8.77 -1.74
CA THR A 71 14.08 9.88 -1.11
C THR A 71 13.20 10.42 0.02
N ILE A 72 13.73 10.46 1.22
CA ILE A 72 13.04 10.96 2.40
C ILE A 72 13.61 12.33 2.72
N LEU A 73 12.75 13.33 2.88
CA LEU A 73 13.13 14.66 3.33
C LEU A 73 12.38 15.01 4.60
N ILE A 74 13.08 15.31 5.65
CA ILE A 74 12.53 15.88 6.89
C ILE A 74 12.79 17.39 6.89
N LYS A 75 11.73 18.18 6.81
CA LYS A 75 11.82 19.64 6.72
C LYS A 75 11.80 20.29 8.10
N TRP A 76 12.74 21.17 8.33
CA TRP A 76 12.90 21.91 9.56
C TRP A 76 12.36 23.34 9.41
N ASN A 77 11.45 23.73 10.28
CA ASN A 77 10.98 25.11 10.33
C ASN A 77 11.93 25.96 11.21
N LYS A 78 12.76 26.77 10.57
CA LYS A 78 13.74 27.62 11.26
C LYS A 78 13.11 28.71 12.15
N LYS A 79 11.86 29.11 11.87
CA LYS A 79 11.18 30.17 12.66
C LYS A 79 10.64 29.64 13.97
N THR A 80 9.98 28.50 13.93
CA THR A 80 9.38 27.88 15.11
C THR A 80 10.36 27.02 15.88
N ARG A 81 11.49 26.65 15.26
CA ARG A 81 12.44 25.64 15.74
C ARG A 81 11.76 24.30 16.03
N GLU A 82 10.73 24.00 15.25
CA GLU A 82 9.95 22.77 15.32
C GLU A 82 9.82 22.17 13.95
N PHE A 83 9.63 20.86 13.91
CA PHE A 83 9.03 20.25 12.74
C PHE A 83 7.57 20.69 12.71
N ASP A 84 7.09 21.11 11.56
CA ASP A 84 5.72 21.56 11.41
C ASP A 84 4.76 20.39 11.66
N LYS A 85 4.16 20.37 12.84
CA LYS A 85 3.24 19.30 13.26
C LYS A 85 1.87 19.37 12.61
N ASN A 86 1.52 20.53 12.05
CA ASN A 86 0.19 20.77 11.49
C ASN A 86 0.18 20.65 9.96
N HIS A 87 1.34 20.82 9.34
CA HIS A 87 1.50 20.71 7.90
C HIS A 87 2.72 19.85 7.66
N TYR A 88 2.53 18.58 7.55
CA TYR A 88 3.57 17.59 7.25
C TYR A 88 4.16 17.84 5.88
N HIS A 89 4.93 18.91 5.74
CA HIS A 89 5.57 19.32 4.51
C HIS A 89 6.93 18.67 4.38
N PHE A 90 6.96 17.56 3.73
CA PHE A 90 8.19 17.00 3.20
C PHE A 90 8.20 17.24 1.70
N LYS A 91 9.13 18.01 1.23
CA LYS A 91 9.27 18.26 -0.18
C LYS A 91 10.53 17.57 -0.65
N VAL A 92 10.41 16.59 -1.52
CA VAL A 92 11.57 15.99 -2.10
C VAL A 92 11.67 16.27 -3.57
N ASP A 93 10.73 16.16 -4.37
CA ASP A 93 10.75 16.44 -5.79
C ASP A 93 9.35 16.74 -6.33
N LYS A 94 9.21 16.82 -7.65
CA LYS A 94 7.93 17.04 -8.30
C LYS A 94 6.90 15.93 -8.04
N ASP A 95 7.37 14.74 -7.70
CA ASP A 95 6.56 13.52 -7.54
C ASP A 95 6.31 13.17 -6.07
N THR A 96 6.33 14.15 -5.18
CA THR A 96 6.22 13.94 -3.74
C THR A 96 4.77 13.77 -3.28
N THR A 97 4.45 12.67 -2.65
CA THR A 97 3.19 12.46 -1.96
C THR A 97 3.32 12.89 -0.50
N PHE A 98 2.40 13.73 -0.03
CA PHE A 98 2.33 14.13 1.38
C PHE A 98 1.61 13.05 2.18
N LEU A 99 2.33 12.43 3.10
CA LEU A 99 1.75 11.51 4.06
C LEU A 99 1.64 12.22 5.41
N SER A 100 0.47 12.19 6.02
CA SER A 100 0.34 12.60 7.40
C SER A 100 0.98 11.54 8.30
N LYS A 101 1.23 11.88 9.57
CA LYS A 101 1.71 10.89 10.55
C LYS A 101 0.80 9.67 10.68
N ASP A 102 -0.48 9.86 10.41
CA ASP A 102 -1.50 8.83 10.54
C ASP A 102 -1.45 7.82 9.37
N TYR A 103 -0.79 8.20 8.27
CA TYR A 103 -0.60 7.38 7.08
C TYR A 103 0.78 6.70 7.01
N VAL A 104 1.65 6.96 7.95
CA VAL A 104 2.98 6.34 7.97
C VAL A 104 2.93 5.10 8.82
N ASP A 105 3.16 3.95 8.21
CA ASP A 105 3.34 2.70 8.91
C ASP A 105 4.51 2.83 9.90
N LYS A 106 4.22 2.55 11.17
CA LYS A 106 5.22 2.64 12.23
C LYS A 106 6.45 1.80 11.95
N GLU A 107 6.28 0.61 11.39
CA GLU A 107 7.37 -0.30 11.05
C GLU A 107 8.23 0.25 9.90
N VAL A 108 7.59 0.85 8.89
CA VAL A 108 8.30 1.55 7.80
C VAL A 108 9.09 2.73 8.37
N LEU A 109 8.49 3.53 9.22
CA LEU A 109 9.16 4.65 9.86
C LEU A 109 10.34 4.19 10.73
N GLU A 110 10.17 3.15 11.53
CA GLU A 110 11.23 2.55 12.33
C GLU A 110 12.37 2.00 11.47
N THR A 111 12.04 1.32 10.38
CA THR A 111 13.02 0.81 9.41
C THR A 111 13.81 1.93 8.75
N LEU A 112 13.12 2.96 8.27
CA LEU A 112 13.75 4.09 7.57
C LEU A 112 14.61 4.96 8.48
N THR A 113 14.30 4.99 9.76
CA THR A 113 14.98 5.81 10.77
C THR A 113 15.80 5.00 11.77
N ASN A 114 15.93 3.69 11.56
CA ASN A 114 16.54 2.75 12.51
C ASN A 114 15.94 2.88 13.93
N GLY A 115 14.64 3.09 14.02
CA GLY A 115 13.91 3.25 15.28
C GLY A 115 14.10 4.58 16.00
N GLN A 116 14.95 5.47 15.48
CA GLN A 116 15.33 6.69 16.20
C GLN A 116 14.30 7.82 16.08
N LEU A 117 13.53 7.84 15.01
CA LEU A 117 12.61 8.94 14.71
C LEU A 117 11.13 8.60 14.93
N SER A 118 10.78 7.33 15.06
CA SER A 118 9.38 6.85 15.10
C SER A 118 8.52 7.53 16.15
N ASN A 119 9.09 7.82 17.33
CA ASN A 119 8.37 8.44 18.44
C ASN A 119 8.52 9.97 18.50
N GLN A 120 9.46 10.54 17.74
CA GLN A 120 9.83 11.94 17.86
C GLN A 120 9.15 12.83 16.81
N PHE A 121 8.98 12.32 15.60
CA PHE A 121 8.53 13.14 14.47
C PHE A 121 7.15 12.81 13.97
N GLY A 122 6.76 11.54 14.00
CA GLY A 122 5.44 11.09 13.60
C GLY A 122 5.07 11.45 12.15
N PHE A 123 6.08 11.83 11.32
CA PHE A 123 5.85 12.20 9.94
C PHE A 123 7.11 12.04 9.10
N VAL A 124 7.01 11.28 8.06
CA VAL A 124 8.04 11.05 7.06
C VAL A 124 7.42 11.26 5.69
N HIS A 125 8.16 11.87 4.83
CA HIS A 125 7.73 12.11 3.48
C HIS A 125 8.43 11.13 2.55
N TYR A 126 7.66 10.42 1.77
CA TYR A 126 8.18 9.54 0.73
C TYR A 126 8.12 10.24 -0.62
N THR A 127 9.22 10.32 -1.33
CA THR A 127 9.16 10.44 -2.77
C THR A 127 8.94 9.06 -3.33
N LYS A 128 7.78 8.88 -3.94
CA LYS A 128 7.63 7.75 -4.86
C LYS A 128 8.69 7.94 -5.95
N SER A 129 9.55 6.96 -6.16
CA SER A 129 10.38 6.91 -7.37
C SER A 129 9.48 7.10 -8.59
N LYS A 130 10.03 7.58 -9.71
CA LYS A 130 9.27 7.65 -10.96
C LYS A 130 8.45 6.38 -11.10
N LYS A 131 7.12 6.53 -11.11
CA LYS A 131 6.19 5.43 -11.31
C LYS A 131 6.76 4.55 -12.41
N LYS A 132 7.14 3.32 -12.09
CA LYS A 132 7.30 2.31 -13.14
C LYS A 132 5.93 2.24 -13.76
N GLU A 133 5.79 2.69 -14.99
CA GLU A 133 4.52 2.61 -15.72
C GLU A 133 4.22 1.13 -15.96
N TRP A 134 3.70 0.47 -14.92
CA TRP A 134 3.38 -0.97 -14.94
C TRP A 134 2.38 -1.33 -16.04
N LEU A 135 1.59 -0.35 -16.50
CA LEU A 135 0.65 -0.51 -17.61
C LEU A 135 1.25 -0.19 -18.98
N LYS A 136 2.43 0.42 -19.08
CA LYS A 136 2.99 0.86 -20.37
C LYS A 136 3.35 -0.31 -21.27
N ASP A 137 3.98 -1.32 -20.68
CA ASP A 137 4.42 -2.54 -21.36
C ASP A 137 3.57 -3.75 -20.93
N SER A 138 2.46 -3.51 -20.23
CA SER A 138 1.60 -4.57 -19.73
C SER A 138 0.77 -5.16 -20.86
N PRO A 139 0.57 -6.48 -20.89
CA PRO A 139 -0.42 -7.09 -21.73
C PRO A 139 -1.79 -6.50 -21.41
N ARG A 140 -2.65 -6.35 -22.43
CA ARG A 140 -4.03 -5.84 -22.27
C ARG A 140 -4.94 -6.78 -21.46
N LEU A 141 -4.43 -7.88 -20.97
CA LEU A 141 -5.18 -8.90 -20.28
C LEU A 141 -4.77 -9.01 -18.82
N VAL A 142 -5.78 -9.07 -17.97
CA VAL A 142 -5.69 -9.45 -16.56
C VAL A 142 -6.25 -10.86 -16.41
N ALA A 143 -5.46 -11.79 -15.88
CA ALA A 143 -5.92 -13.14 -15.57
C ALA A 143 -6.86 -13.08 -14.34
N HIS A 144 -8.18 -13.20 -14.56
CA HIS A 144 -9.22 -13.08 -13.55
C HIS A 144 -9.23 -14.32 -12.64
N ALA A 145 -9.19 -14.13 -11.33
CA ALA A 145 -9.08 -15.18 -10.32
C ALA A 145 -7.91 -16.16 -10.60
N GLY A 146 -6.78 -15.61 -11.04
CA GLY A 146 -5.60 -16.38 -11.47
C GLY A 146 -5.68 -16.91 -12.91
N GLY A 147 -6.80 -16.71 -13.60
CA GLY A 147 -7.10 -17.28 -14.92
C GLY A 147 -7.72 -18.69 -14.85
N ALA A 148 -8.33 -19.12 -15.95
CA ALA A 148 -8.89 -20.46 -16.03
C ALA A 148 -7.80 -21.53 -16.15
N ILE A 149 -8.02 -22.66 -15.50
CA ILE A 149 -7.22 -23.87 -15.71
C ILE A 149 -7.79 -24.59 -16.93
N ARG A 150 -6.97 -24.72 -17.95
CA ARG A 150 -7.32 -25.43 -19.18
C ARG A 150 -6.97 -26.90 -19.03
N GLU A 151 -7.96 -27.73 -19.20
CA GLU A 151 -7.83 -29.17 -19.19
C GLU A 151 -8.33 -29.75 -20.52
N LYS A 152 -8.09 -31.03 -20.72
CA LYS A 152 -8.38 -31.67 -22.00
C LYS A 152 -9.85 -31.64 -22.36
N GLU A 153 -10.75 -31.73 -21.40
CA GLU A 153 -12.19 -31.89 -21.60
C GLU A 153 -13.00 -30.67 -21.18
N TYR A 154 -12.47 -29.84 -20.26
CA TYR A 154 -13.16 -28.66 -19.73
C TYR A 154 -12.19 -27.61 -19.22
N ASN A 155 -12.71 -26.41 -18.97
CA ASN A 155 -11.99 -25.32 -18.34
C ASN A 155 -12.55 -25.08 -16.93
N THR A 156 -11.67 -24.91 -15.96
CA THR A 156 -12.08 -24.60 -14.58
C THR A 156 -11.75 -23.14 -14.26
N PHE A 157 -12.76 -22.39 -13.88
CA PHE A 157 -12.66 -20.94 -13.62
C PHE A 157 -12.65 -20.64 -12.11
N TYR A 158 -12.19 -19.47 -11.76
CA TYR A 158 -12.30 -18.84 -10.42
C TYR A 158 -11.72 -19.70 -9.29
N THR A 159 -10.69 -20.48 -9.58
CA THR A 159 -10.09 -21.36 -8.57
C THR A 159 -9.18 -20.63 -7.59
N ASN A 160 -8.64 -19.47 -7.95
CA ASN A 160 -7.64 -18.75 -7.16
C ASN A 160 -6.49 -19.65 -6.69
N SER A 161 -6.15 -20.67 -7.49
CA SER A 161 -5.24 -21.76 -7.14
C SER A 161 -3.85 -21.57 -7.69
N LEU A 162 -2.90 -22.31 -7.10
CA LEU A 162 -1.51 -22.33 -7.58
C LEU A 162 -1.42 -22.76 -9.05
N GLU A 163 -2.19 -23.79 -9.44
CA GLU A 163 -2.21 -24.32 -10.79
C GLU A 163 -2.74 -23.30 -11.81
N ALA A 164 -3.79 -22.54 -11.44
CA ALA A 164 -4.31 -21.45 -12.28
C ALA A 164 -3.23 -20.40 -12.54
N LEU A 165 -2.58 -19.96 -11.48
CA LEU A 165 -1.55 -18.93 -11.55
C LEU A 165 -0.35 -19.38 -12.38
N GLN A 166 0.17 -20.59 -12.14
CA GLN A 166 1.32 -21.14 -12.86
C GLN A 166 1.02 -21.41 -14.34
N GLN A 167 -0.15 -21.99 -14.63
CA GLN A 167 -0.54 -22.26 -16.01
C GLN A 167 -0.67 -20.96 -16.81
N ASN A 168 -1.39 -19.97 -16.28
CA ASN A 168 -1.61 -18.70 -16.99
C ASN A 168 -0.34 -17.84 -17.07
N TYR A 169 0.55 -17.91 -16.08
CA TYR A 169 1.88 -17.31 -16.20
C TYR A 169 2.68 -17.93 -17.36
N SER A 170 2.65 -19.25 -17.50
CA SER A 170 3.32 -19.95 -18.60
C SER A 170 2.72 -19.62 -19.98
N LEU A 171 1.44 -19.24 -20.02
CA LEU A 171 0.72 -18.81 -21.22
C LEU A 171 0.92 -17.31 -21.56
N GLY A 172 1.76 -16.62 -20.79
CA GLY A 172 2.18 -15.26 -21.07
C GLY A 172 1.49 -14.18 -20.27
N HIS A 173 0.54 -14.51 -19.39
CA HIS A 173 -0.02 -13.51 -18.48
C HIS A 173 1.04 -12.98 -17.51
N ARG A 174 0.90 -11.69 -17.17
CA ARG A 174 1.76 -11.00 -16.20
C ARG A 174 0.96 -10.22 -15.16
N LEU A 175 -0.26 -9.83 -15.50
CA LEU A 175 -1.22 -9.23 -14.60
C LEU A 175 -2.18 -10.32 -14.12
N PHE A 176 -2.23 -10.53 -12.83
CA PHE A 176 -3.10 -11.51 -12.18
C PHE A 176 -3.99 -10.78 -11.19
N GLU A 177 -5.28 -10.85 -11.38
CA GLU A 177 -6.21 -10.50 -10.34
C GLU A 177 -6.54 -11.76 -9.55
N MET A 178 -6.62 -11.60 -8.21
CA MET A 178 -6.99 -12.67 -7.31
C MET A 178 -7.92 -12.16 -6.24
N ASP A 179 -8.93 -12.98 -5.96
CA ASP A 179 -9.89 -12.76 -4.89
C ASP A 179 -9.30 -13.18 -3.55
N PHE A 180 -9.59 -12.41 -2.50
CA PHE A 180 -9.11 -12.70 -1.17
C PHE A 180 -10.19 -12.55 -0.10
N TYR A 181 -10.23 -13.50 0.83
CA TYR A 181 -11.09 -13.48 2.00
C TYR A 181 -10.32 -13.85 3.27
N LEU A 182 -10.76 -13.35 4.43
CA LEU A 182 -10.13 -13.70 5.71
C LEU A 182 -10.51 -15.10 6.15
N THR A 183 -9.50 -15.88 6.57
CA THR A 183 -9.68 -17.12 7.33
C THR A 183 -10.22 -16.82 8.73
N SER A 184 -10.71 -17.85 9.43
CA SER A 184 -11.19 -17.70 10.81
C SER A 184 -10.11 -17.25 11.80
N ASP A 185 -8.84 -17.52 11.49
CA ASP A 185 -7.66 -17.07 12.24
C ASP A 185 -6.99 -15.80 11.64
N LYS A 186 -7.79 -15.05 10.84
CA LYS A 186 -7.39 -13.72 10.30
C LYS A 186 -6.14 -13.74 9.42
N LYS A 187 -5.99 -14.80 8.61
CA LYS A 187 -5.05 -14.83 7.48
C LYS A 187 -5.80 -14.61 6.19
N LEU A 188 -5.12 -14.15 5.16
CA LEU A 188 -5.73 -13.84 3.89
C LEU A 188 -5.62 -15.03 2.93
N ALA A 189 -6.75 -15.70 2.67
CA ALA A 189 -6.86 -16.81 1.75
C ALA A 189 -7.20 -16.32 0.33
N ALA A 190 -6.57 -16.91 -0.68
CA ALA A 190 -6.92 -16.69 -2.07
C ALA A 190 -8.19 -17.51 -2.40
N VAL A 191 -9.36 -16.88 -2.27
CA VAL A 191 -10.68 -17.48 -2.47
C VAL A 191 -11.70 -16.40 -2.75
N HIS A 192 -12.67 -16.68 -3.64
CA HIS A 192 -13.73 -15.72 -3.98
C HIS A 192 -14.75 -15.58 -2.82
N ASP A 193 -15.19 -16.69 -2.26
CA ASP A 193 -16.07 -16.75 -1.09
C ASP A 193 -15.98 -18.13 -0.43
N TRP A 194 -16.47 -18.26 0.80
CA TRP A 194 -16.34 -19.48 1.58
C TRP A 194 -17.33 -20.60 1.21
N ASN A 195 -18.36 -20.29 0.42
CA ASN A 195 -19.33 -21.31 -0.04
C ASN A 195 -18.82 -22.09 -1.27
N GLN A 196 -17.72 -21.65 -1.86
CA GLN A 196 -17.12 -22.33 -3.01
C GLN A 196 -16.45 -23.66 -2.62
N PHE A 197 -16.18 -24.45 -3.65
CA PHE A 197 -15.37 -25.66 -3.57
C PHE A 197 -15.86 -26.72 -2.59
N GLY A 198 -17.18 -26.76 -2.32
CA GLY A 198 -17.79 -27.76 -1.45
C GLY A 198 -17.72 -27.47 0.04
N ASN A 199 -17.32 -26.28 0.42
CA ASN A 199 -17.51 -25.77 1.77
C ASN A 199 -18.98 -25.34 1.94
N LYS A 200 -19.84 -26.32 2.28
CA LYS A 200 -21.30 -26.15 2.25
C LYS A 200 -21.85 -25.22 3.32
N ASP A 201 -21.07 -24.94 4.35
CA ASP A 201 -21.53 -24.20 5.51
C ASP A 201 -21.26 -22.68 5.38
N ASP A 202 -20.60 -22.26 4.29
CA ASP A 202 -20.20 -20.86 4.07
C ASP A 202 -19.44 -20.25 5.27
N VAL A 203 -18.66 -21.09 5.94
CA VAL A 203 -17.89 -20.70 7.12
C VAL A 203 -16.41 -20.58 6.76
N ALA A 204 -15.79 -19.52 7.22
CA ALA A 204 -14.36 -19.30 7.04
C ALA A 204 -13.55 -20.43 7.68
N LEU A 205 -12.75 -21.12 6.87
CA LEU A 205 -11.79 -22.10 7.37
C LEU A 205 -10.62 -21.41 8.07
N SER A 206 -9.95 -22.10 8.98
CA SER A 206 -8.64 -21.62 9.44
C SER A 206 -7.58 -21.76 8.35
N SER A 207 -6.48 -21.03 8.47
CA SER A 207 -5.38 -21.08 7.50
C SER A 207 -4.81 -22.51 7.35
N ASP A 208 -4.74 -23.25 8.44
CA ASP A 208 -4.29 -24.66 8.44
C ASP A 208 -5.28 -25.62 7.75
N GLU A 209 -6.58 -25.40 7.91
CA GLU A 209 -7.62 -26.16 7.21
C GLU A 209 -7.62 -25.79 5.72
N TRP A 210 -7.53 -24.50 5.38
CA TRP A 210 -7.46 -24.02 4.00
C TRP A 210 -6.28 -24.60 3.24
N LYS A 211 -5.10 -24.67 3.83
CA LYS A 211 -3.92 -25.31 3.21
C LYS A 211 -4.08 -26.81 2.94
N LYS A 212 -4.92 -27.48 3.70
CA LYS A 212 -5.23 -28.91 3.49
C LYS A 212 -6.38 -29.12 2.51
N PHE A 213 -7.19 -28.08 2.32
CA PHE A 213 -8.31 -28.11 1.38
C PHE A 213 -7.81 -28.13 -0.06
N LYS A 214 -8.60 -28.68 -0.97
CA LYS A 214 -8.31 -28.67 -2.40
C LYS A 214 -9.48 -28.04 -3.15
N ALA A 215 -9.19 -26.97 -3.87
CA ALA A 215 -10.17 -26.27 -4.69
C ALA A 215 -10.60 -27.11 -5.89
N TYR A 216 -11.85 -26.97 -6.31
CA TYR A 216 -12.39 -27.54 -7.54
C TYR A 216 -13.36 -26.54 -8.20
N GLY A 217 -13.54 -26.66 -9.50
CA GLY A 217 -14.34 -25.72 -10.27
C GLY A 217 -15.82 -26.03 -10.34
N SER A 218 -16.26 -27.27 -10.00
CA SER A 218 -17.65 -27.65 -9.95
C SER A 218 -17.88 -28.78 -8.93
N PRO A 219 -19.13 -28.97 -8.47
CA PRO A 219 -19.48 -30.08 -7.56
C PRO A 219 -19.17 -31.48 -8.09
N GLU A 220 -19.10 -31.65 -9.40
CA GLU A 220 -18.84 -32.93 -10.05
C GLU A 220 -17.32 -33.20 -10.22
N THR A 221 -16.50 -32.16 -10.06
CA THR A 221 -15.06 -32.27 -10.24
C THR A 221 -14.38 -32.60 -8.92
N PRO A 222 -13.57 -33.66 -8.81
CA PRO A 222 -12.82 -33.94 -7.60
C PRO A 222 -11.94 -32.75 -7.17
N SER A 223 -11.94 -32.47 -5.87
CA SER A 223 -11.05 -31.44 -5.29
C SER A 223 -9.59 -31.79 -5.56
N ARG A 224 -8.84 -30.92 -6.25
CA ARG A 224 -7.50 -31.22 -6.72
C ARG A 224 -6.56 -30.04 -6.84
N PHE A 225 -7.08 -28.83 -6.87
CA PHE A 225 -6.24 -27.64 -7.03
C PHE A 225 -5.72 -27.15 -5.68
N THR A 226 -4.48 -26.70 -5.68
CA THR A 226 -3.79 -26.25 -4.47
C THR A 226 -4.24 -24.86 -4.07
N THR A 227 -4.85 -24.78 -2.90
CA THR A 227 -5.26 -23.52 -2.26
C THR A 227 -4.04 -22.73 -1.80
N MET A 228 -4.17 -21.41 -1.78
CA MET A 228 -3.10 -20.49 -1.40
C MET A 228 -3.57 -19.52 -0.32
N LEU A 229 -2.65 -19.10 0.54
CA LEU A 229 -2.74 -17.86 1.29
C LEU A 229 -2.03 -16.74 0.50
N VAL A 230 -2.23 -15.48 0.88
CA VAL A 230 -1.54 -14.35 0.22
C VAL A 230 -0.02 -14.52 0.22
N GLY A 231 0.54 -15.10 1.29
CA GLY A 231 1.97 -15.41 1.35
C GLY A 231 2.42 -16.35 0.24
N ASP A 232 1.64 -17.38 -0.08
CA ASP A 232 1.97 -18.33 -1.15
C ASP A 232 1.91 -17.67 -2.54
N VAL A 233 0.98 -16.72 -2.75
CA VAL A 233 0.92 -15.89 -3.97
C VAL A 233 2.16 -15.00 -4.09
N LEU A 234 2.54 -14.36 -3.00
CA LEU A 234 3.74 -13.52 -2.96
C LEU A 234 5.03 -14.34 -3.19
N ASP A 235 5.07 -15.60 -2.77
CA ASP A 235 6.19 -16.51 -3.09
C ASP A 235 6.28 -16.76 -4.61
N GLN A 236 5.15 -16.84 -5.32
CA GLN A 236 5.17 -16.92 -6.78
C GLN A 236 5.69 -15.61 -7.41
N MET A 237 5.40 -14.46 -6.83
CA MET A 237 5.95 -13.17 -7.30
C MET A 237 7.46 -13.03 -7.00
N VAL A 238 7.98 -13.66 -5.95
CA VAL A 238 9.43 -13.72 -5.69
C VAL A 238 10.14 -14.51 -6.79
N ILE A 239 9.55 -15.62 -7.23
CA ILE A 239 10.08 -16.45 -8.31
C ILE A 239 9.93 -15.74 -9.66
N ASN A 240 8.76 -15.16 -9.93
CA ASN A 240 8.38 -14.55 -11.19
C ASN A 240 8.47 -13.02 -11.08
N LYS A 241 9.61 -12.43 -11.39
CA LYS A 241 9.93 -11.01 -11.13
C LYS A 241 9.10 -10.01 -11.94
N ASP A 242 8.48 -10.43 -13.02
CA ASP A 242 7.60 -9.64 -13.89
C ASP A 242 6.09 -9.90 -13.63
N MET A 243 5.78 -10.71 -12.63
CA MET A 243 4.41 -10.96 -12.20
C MET A 243 3.89 -9.81 -11.33
N VAL A 244 2.69 -9.33 -11.63
CA VAL A 244 1.99 -8.26 -10.91
C VAL A 244 0.68 -8.83 -10.36
N LEU A 245 0.39 -8.56 -9.09
CA LEU A 245 -0.81 -8.97 -8.39
C LEU A 245 -1.78 -7.81 -8.24
N ILE A 246 -2.98 -7.98 -8.73
CA ILE A 246 -4.14 -7.12 -8.45
C ILE A 246 -4.98 -7.82 -7.40
N THR A 247 -5.31 -7.14 -6.29
CA THR A 247 -6.06 -7.75 -5.20
C THR A 247 -7.52 -7.33 -5.21
N ASP A 248 -8.43 -8.30 -5.21
CA ASP A 248 -9.85 -8.11 -4.94
C ASP A 248 -10.17 -8.66 -3.53
N THR A 249 -10.35 -7.78 -2.57
CA THR A 249 -10.49 -8.13 -1.15
C THR A 249 -11.93 -8.18 -0.66
N LYS A 250 -12.92 -8.06 -1.56
CA LYS A 250 -14.37 -8.08 -1.24
C LYS A 250 -14.76 -7.10 -0.12
N SER A 251 -14.06 -5.97 -0.03
CA SER A 251 -14.17 -5.05 1.10
C SER A 251 -15.54 -4.39 1.24
N MET A 252 -16.40 -4.46 0.21
CA MET A 252 -17.79 -3.98 0.30
C MET A 252 -18.70 -4.96 1.03
N GLU A 253 -18.28 -6.20 1.20
CA GLU A 253 -19.05 -7.29 1.80
C GLU A 253 -18.66 -7.58 3.25
N ILE A 254 -17.59 -6.95 3.74
CA ILE A 254 -17.02 -7.22 5.05
C ILE A 254 -16.91 -5.94 5.89
N PRO A 255 -16.84 -6.06 7.23
CA PRO A 255 -16.58 -4.93 8.11
C PRO A 255 -15.27 -4.22 7.78
N LYS A 256 -15.23 -2.90 7.97
CA LYS A 256 -14.04 -2.06 7.76
C LYS A 256 -12.81 -2.59 8.50
N GLU A 257 -12.98 -3.05 9.72
CA GLU A 257 -11.91 -3.62 10.54
C GLU A 257 -11.28 -4.85 9.90
N ASP A 258 -12.09 -5.68 9.26
CA ASP A 258 -11.62 -6.87 8.55
C ASP A 258 -10.89 -6.48 7.26
N MET A 259 -11.35 -5.46 6.53
CA MET A 259 -10.62 -4.89 5.39
C MET A 259 -9.23 -4.38 5.80
N ILE A 260 -9.13 -3.67 6.91
CA ILE A 260 -7.85 -3.21 7.46
C ILE A 260 -6.92 -4.40 7.74
N ILE A 261 -7.42 -5.46 8.37
CA ILE A 261 -6.65 -6.68 8.65
C ILE A 261 -6.14 -7.32 7.34
N GLN A 262 -6.97 -7.36 6.30
CA GLN A 262 -6.57 -7.91 5.00
C GLN A 262 -5.34 -7.18 4.43
N PHE A 263 -5.37 -5.86 4.39
CA PHE A 263 -4.26 -5.07 3.85
C PHE A 263 -3.03 -5.09 4.76
N GLN A 264 -3.21 -5.15 6.08
CA GLN A 264 -2.10 -5.36 7.01
C GLN A 264 -1.43 -6.74 6.79
N ASP A 265 -2.20 -7.79 6.52
CA ASP A 265 -1.64 -9.11 6.22
C ASP A 265 -0.86 -9.10 4.89
N ILE A 266 -1.41 -8.47 3.82
CA ILE A 266 -0.70 -8.30 2.54
C ILE A 266 0.65 -7.60 2.76
N VAL A 267 0.64 -6.46 3.43
CA VAL A 267 1.86 -5.66 3.66
C VAL A 267 2.86 -6.41 4.53
N SER A 268 2.39 -7.07 5.59
CA SER A 268 3.24 -7.86 6.49
C SER A 268 3.86 -9.06 5.76
N GLU A 269 3.09 -9.81 5.00
CA GLU A 269 3.57 -10.97 4.25
C GLU A 269 4.55 -10.58 3.13
N ALA A 270 4.31 -9.44 2.46
CA ALA A 270 5.26 -8.91 1.47
C ALA A 270 6.59 -8.51 2.13
N LYS A 271 6.56 -7.78 3.23
CA LYS A 271 7.77 -7.35 3.95
C LYS A 271 8.61 -8.50 4.49
N LYS A 272 7.98 -9.61 4.90
CA LYS A 272 8.71 -10.83 5.35
C LYS A 272 9.54 -11.47 4.25
N ARG A 273 9.16 -11.29 2.99
CA ARG A 273 9.81 -11.86 1.80
C ARG A 273 10.73 -10.86 1.12
N ASP A 274 10.14 -9.81 0.61
CA ASP A 274 10.85 -8.73 -0.07
C ASP A 274 9.90 -7.52 -0.13
N LYS A 275 10.27 -6.41 0.49
CA LYS A 275 9.45 -5.17 0.49
C LYS A 275 9.16 -4.64 -0.92
N GLU A 276 10.04 -4.91 -1.90
CA GLU A 276 9.85 -4.50 -3.31
C GLU A 276 8.67 -5.24 -3.97
N LEU A 277 8.15 -6.30 -3.37
CA LEU A 277 6.92 -6.94 -3.83
C LEU A 277 5.73 -5.97 -3.81
N LEU A 278 5.68 -5.05 -2.86
CA LEU A 278 4.61 -4.06 -2.75
C LEU A 278 4.54 -3.09 -3.94
N ASP A 279 5.65 -2.91 -4.67
CA ASP A 279 5.66 -2.15 -5.93
C ASP A 279 4.92 -2.87 -7.08
N ARG A 280 4.60 -4.14 -6.89
CA ARG A 280 3.89 -5.00 -7.85
C ARG A 280 2.58 -5.57 -7.30
N VAL A 281 2.16 -5.10 -6.13
CA VAL A 281 0.82 -5.35 -5.57
C VAL A 281 -0.04 -4.12 -5.82
N ILE A 282 -1.17 -4.32 -6.47
CA ILE A 282 -2.09 -3.28 -6.92
C ILE A 282 -3.44 -3.51 -6.26
N PRO A 283 -3.80 -2.73 -5.24
CA PRO A 283 -5.14 -2.82 -4.65
C PRO A 283 -6.23 -2.41 -5.65
N GLN A 284 -7.33 -3.15 -5.67
CA GLN A 284 -8.61 -2.66 -6.15
C GLN A 284 -9.36 -1.99 -5.01
N VAL A 285 -9.81 -0.75 -5.23
CA VAL A 285 -10.62 0.01 -4.28
C VAL A 285 -12.00 0.25 -4.86
N TYR A 286 -13.04 0.19 -4.02
CA TYR A 286 -14.44 0.28 -4.44
C TYR A 286 -15.06 1.65 -4.20
N ASN A 287 -14.45 2.45 -3.33
CA ASN A 287 -14.90 3.78 -2.96
C ASN A 287 -13.76 4.61 -2.37
N GLN A 288 -14.05 5.88 -2.15
CA GLN A 288 -13.08 6.88 -1.66
C GLN A 288 -12.63 6.61 -0.22
N ASP A 289 -13.55 6.13 0.64
CA ASP A 289 -13.21 5.82 2.03
C ASP A 289 -12.22 4.67 2.12
N MET A 290 -12.44 3.59 1.36
CA MET A 290 -11.53 2.47 1.29
C MET A 290 -10.13 2.89 0.80
N PHE A 291 -10.07 3.78 -0.19
CA PHE A 291 -8.80 4.32 -0.68
C PHE A 291 -8.04 5.01 0.46
N GLY A 292 -8.70 5.88 1.22
CA GLY A 292 -8.08 6.58 2.36
C GLY A 292 -7.57 5.63 3.45
N GLU A 293 -8.32 4.58 3.76
CA GLU A 293 -7.92 3.57 4.75
C GLU A 293 -6.72 2.74 4.29
N ILE A 294 -6.67 2.37 3.02
CA ILE A 294 -5.55 1.60 2.45
C ILE A 294 -4.28 2.46 2.41
N GLU A 295 -4.39 3.71 2.00
CA GLU A 295 -3.27 4.66 2.03
C GLU A 295 -2.73 4.86 3.46
N ALA A 296 -3.58 4.78 4.48
CA ALA A 296 -3.17 4.83 5.87
C ALA A 296 -2.35 3.61 6.33
N ILE A 297 -2.51 2.46 5.68
CA ILE A 297 -1.77 1.23 5.97
C ILE A 297 -0.45 1.21 5.21
N TYR A 298 -0.52 1.47 3.90
CA TYR A 298 0.64 1.52 3.02
C TYR A 298 0.35 2.37 1.78
N PRO A 299 1.24 3.30 1.39
CA PRO A 299 1.07 4.14 0.21
C PRO A 299 1.42 3.34 -1.06
N PHE A 300 0.49 2.55 -1.55
CA PHE A 300 0.68 1.79 -2.77
C PHE A 300 0.95 2.72 -3.96
N GLN A 301 1.92 2.35 -4.78
CA GLN A 301 2.30 3.17 -5.94
C GLN A 301 1.26 3.14 -7.05
N HIS A 302 0.51 2.03 -7.15
CA HIS A 302 -0.47 1.76 -8.18
C HIS A 302 -1.76 1.27 -7.52
N VAL A 303 -2.88 1.84 -7.92
CA VAL A 303 -4.22 1.50 -7.43
C VAL A 303 -5.17 1.42 -8.61
N ILE A 304 -6.12 0.50 -8.54
CA ILE A 304 -7.23 0.40 -9.48
C ILE A 304 -8.53 0.77 -8.75
N TYR A 305 -9.33 1.66 -9.35
CA TYR A 305 -10.66 1.96 -8.88
C TYR A 305 -11.66 1.02 -9.57
N THR A 306 -12.26 0.11 -8.81
CA THR A 306 -13.20 -0.88 -9.37
C THR A 306 -14.64 -0.47 -9.15
N LEU A 307 -15.47 -0.57 -10.20
CA LEU A 307 -16.83 -0.01 -10.17
C LEU A 307 -17.92 -1.05 -9.92
N TYR A 308 -17.65 -2.34 -10.01
CA TYR A 308 -18.70 -3.35 -9.95
C TYR A 308 -19.49 -3.36 -8.63
N ALA A 309 -18.90 -2.90 -7.54
CA ALA A 309 -19.55 -2.72 -6.24
C ALA A 309 -19.46 -1.27 -5.73
N SER A 310 -19.01 -0.33 -6.57
CA SER A 310 -18.88 1.08 -6.16
C SER A 310 -20.24 1.79 -6.17
N PRO A 311 -20.59 2.49 -5.09
CA PRO A 311 -21.77 3.32 -5.00
C PRO A 311 -21.64 4.67 -5.74
N ASP A 312 -20.39 5.06 -6.10
CA ASP A 312 -20.07 6.39 -6.61
C ASP A 312 -20.63 6.59 -8.03
N SER A 313 -21.16 7.76 -8.30
CA SER A 313 -21.56 8.17 -9.65
C SER A 313 -20.36 8.32 -10.59
N ALA A 314 -20.60 8.41 -11.89
CA ALA A 314 -19.54 8.63 -12.86
C ALA A 314 -18.77 9.94 -12.58
N GLU A 315 -19.50 11.00 -12.21
CA GLU A 315 -18.93 12.30 -11.87
C GLU A 315 -18.05 12.25 -10.63
N GLU A 316 -18.52 11.57 -9.58
CA GLU A 316 -17.77 11.39 -8.33
C GLU A 316 -16.48 10.59 -8.57
N VAL A 317 -16.56 9.52 -9.37
CA VAL A 317 -15.37 8.74 -9.76
C VAL A 317 -14.37 9.60 -10.52
N ILE A 318 -14.80 10.34 -11.53
CA ILE A 318 -13.92 11.21 -12.34
C ILE A 318 -13.29 12.31 -11.49
N ASP A 319 -14.09 12.96 -10.64
CA ASP A 319 -13.58 13.99 -9.73
C ASP A 319 -12.51 13.40 -8.78
N PHE A 320 -12.80 12.25 -8.19
CA PHE A 320 -11.89 11.61 -7.25
C PHE A 320 -10.58 11.16 -7.92
N ILE A 321 -10.65 10.39 -8.99
CA ILE A 321 -9.44 9.88 -9.66
C ILE A 321 -8.60 11.00 -10.29
N SER A 322 -9.20 12.17 -10.57
CA SER A 322 -8.46 13.34 -11.07
C SER A 322 -7.48 13.90 -10.04
N LYS A 323 -7.74 13.66 -8.76
CA LYS A 323 -6.95 14.16 -7.61
C LYS A 323 -5.92 13.14 -7.12
N HIS A 324 -5.97 11.91 -7.61
CA HIS A 324 -5.15 10.78 -7.14
C HIS A 324 -4.38 10.15 -8.30
N ASP A 325 -3.11 10.53 -8.42
CA ASP A 325 -2.25 10.05 -9.51
C ASP A 325 -1.94 8.55 -9.41
N GLU A 326 -1.92 8.00 -8.21
CA GLU A 326 -1.72 6.58 -7.92
C GLU A 326 -2.86 5.69 -8.44
N ILE A 327 -4.06 6.23 -8.62
CA ILE A 327 -5.14 5.53 -9.31
C ILE A 327 -4.87 5.65 -10.81
N GLU A 328 -4.34 4.60 -11.39
CA GLU A 328 -3.93 4.60 -12.81
C GLU A 328 -4.95 3.97 -13.74
N ALA A 329 -5.85 3.16 -13.20
CA ALA A 329 -6.89 2.50 -13.97
C ALA A 329 -8.22 2.45 -13.24
N VAL A 330 -9.28 2.38 -14.03
CA VAL A 330 -10.65 2.06 -13.59
C VAL A 330 -11.03 0.71 -14.17
N THR A 331 -11.70 -0.14 -13.38
CA THR A 331 -12.32 -1.36 -13.90
C THR A 331 -13.83 -1.29 -13.81
N ILE A 332 -14.50 -1.74 -14.83
CA ILE A 332 -15.96 -1.60 -14.97
C ILE A 332 -16.58 -2.81 -15.68
N SER A 333 -17.74 -3.23 -15.26
CA SER A 333 -18.53 -4.20 -16.02
C SER A 333 -19.05 -3.57 -17.30
N PHE A 334 -19.03 -4.31 -18.39
CA PHE A 334 -19.64 -3.87 -19.64
C PHE A 334 -21.19 -3.70 -19.54
N ALA A 335 -21.80 -4.24 -18.47
CA ALA A 335 -23.23 -4.08 -18.15
C ALA A 335 -23.52 -2.89 -17.22
N ASP A 336 -22.49 -2.24 -16.69
CA ASP A 336 -22.63 -1.10 -15.80
C ASP A 336 -23.20 0.12 -16.57
N PRO A 337 -24.22 0.82 -16.03
CA PRO A 337 -24.79 1.99 -16.70
C PRO A 337 -23.80 3.15 -16.91
N ARG A 338 -22.70 3.20 -16.11
CA ARG A 338 -21.60 4.17 -16.30
C ARG A 338 -20.72 3.83 -17.49
N PHE A 339 -20.78 2.59 -18.02
CA PHE A 339 -19.99 2.18 -19.17
C PHE A 339 -20.54 2.78 -20.47
N ASN A 340 -20.09 3.98 -20.80
CA ASN A 340 -20.47 4.71 -22.01
C ASN A 340 -19.27 5.52 -22.54
N PRO A 341 -19.33 6.00 -23.80
CA PRO A 341 -18.23 6.73 -24.42
C PRO A 341 -17.80 7.99 -23.67
N ASP A 342 -18.73 8.70 -23.02
CA ASP A 342 -18.42 9.94 -22.31
C ASP A 342 -17.58 9.66 -21.06
N PHE A 343 -17.93 8.61 -20.31
CA PHE A 343 -17.14 8.17 -19.15
C PHE A 343 -15.76 7.66 -19.57
N ILE A 344 -15.67 6.81 -20.59
CA ILE A 344 -14.41 6.29 -21.13
C ILE A 344 -13.50 7.45 -21.54
N ASN A 345 -14.03 8.41 -22.31
CA ASN A 345 -13.28 9.58 -22.73
C ASN A 345 -12.87 10.48 -21.55
N ALA A 346 -13.67 10.56 -20.49
CA ALA A 346 -13.32 11.31 -19.29
C ALA A 346 -12.15 10.68 -18.54
N VAL A 347 -12.14 9.36 -18.38
CA VAL A 347 -11.00 8.60 -17.81
C VAL A 347 -9.73 8.84 -18.63
N HIS A 348 -9.82 8.73 -19.96
CA HIS A 348 -8.68 8.93 -20.84
C HIS A 348 -8.14 10.37 -20.84
N ARG A 349 -8.99 11.39 -20.72
CA ARG A 349 -8.56 12.80 -20.60
C ARG A 349 -7.69 13.02 -19.36
N LEU A 350 -7.85 12.21 -18.33
CA LEU A 350 -7.01 12.23 -17.13
C LEU A 350 -5.70 11.44 -17.29
N GLY A 351 -5.46 10.86 -18.48
CA GLY A 351 -4.30 9.99 -18.72
C GLY A 351 -4.38 8.63 -18.04
N LYS A 352 -5.58 8.24 -17.58
CA LYS A 352 -5.83 6.97 -16.89
C LYS A 352 -6.41 5.95 -17.85
N ARG A 353 -6.40 4.68 -17.45
CA ARG A 353 -6.82 3.54 -18.27
C ARG A 353 -8.16 2.98 -17.80
N ILE A 354 -8.87 2.31 -18.70
CA ILE A 354 -10.11 1.63 -18.40
C ILE A 354 -10.04 0.16 -18.83
N TYR A 355 -10.34 -0.72 -17.90
CA TYR A 355 -10.42 -2.16 -18.11
C TYR A 355 -11.87 -2.63 -17.94
N ILE A 356 -12.29 -3.57 -18.78
CA ILE A 356 -13.61 -4.16 -18.64
C ILE A 356 -13.52 -5.62 -18.19
N HIS A 357 -14.53 -6.07 -17.50
CA HIS A 357 -14.68 -7.43 -17.02
C HIS A 357 -16.11 -7.96 -17.28
N THR A 358 -16.26 -9.21 -17.64
CA THR A 358 -15.24 -10.23 -17.94
C THR A 358 -15.39 -10.67 -19.38
N ILE A 359 -14.27 -10.84 -20.07
CA ILE A 359 -14.20 -11.23 -21.49
C ILE A 359 -13.55 -12.59 -21.55
N HIS A 360 -14.22 -13.59 -22.17
CA HIS A 360 -13.70 -14.96 -22.22
C HIS A 360 -13.44 -15.47 -23.64
N THR A 361 -14.09 -14.91 -24.64
CA THR A 361 -14.12 -15.45 -26.01
C THR A 361 -13.63 -14.47 -27.05
N TYR A 362 -13.30 -14.97 -28.24
CA TYR A 362 -13.02 -14.13 -29.42
C TYR A 362 -14.24 -13.31 -29.85
N ASP A 363 -15.45 -13.83 -29.65
CA ASP A 363 -16.69 -13.09 -29.97
C ASP A 363 -16.85 -11.88 -29.04
N ASP A 364 -16.53 -12.05 -27.74
CA ASP A 364 -16.49 -10.93 -26.80
C ASP A 364 -15.43 -9.91 -27.22
N LEU A 365 -14.23 -10.39 -27.57
CA LEU A 365 -13.16 -9.52 -28.01
C LEU A 365 -13.58 -8.70 -29.23
N THR A 366 -14.22 -9.33 -30.22
CA THR A 366 -14.75 -8.68 -31.44
C THR A 366 -15.82 -7.64 -31.10
N LYS A 367 -16.72 -7.96 -30.18
CA LYS A 367 -17.79 -7.05 -29.73
C LYS A 367 -17.25 -5.75 -29.14
N TYR A 368 -16.14 -5.82 -28.39
CA TYR A 368 -15.54 -4.68 -27.72
C TYR A 368 -14.30 -4.12 -28.43
N ALA A 369 -13.91 -4.66 -29.59
CA ALA A 369 -12.75 -4.20 -30.36
C ALA A 369 -12.83 -2.73 -30.77
N ASN A 370 -14.06 -2.23 -31.03
CA ASN A 370 -14.31 -0.85 -31.42
C ASN A 370 -14.62 0.08 -30.23
N VAL A 371 -14.68 -0.47 -29.01
CA VAL A 371 -14.82 0.32 -27.79
C VAL A 371 -13.41 0.70 -27.35
N ASN A 372 -13.20 1.99 -27.12
CA ASN A 372 -11.89 2.52 -26.76
C ASN A 372 -11.53 2.18 -25.30
N VAL A 373 -11.32 0.88 -25.00
CA VAL A 373 -10.86 0.40 -23.69
C VAL A 373 -9.43 -0.09 -23.77
N ASP A 374 -8.70 -0.04 -22.66
CA ASP A 374 -7.26 -0.34 -22.61
C ASP A 374 -6.98 -1.81 -22.36
N GLY A 375 -7.92 -2.54 -21.75
CA GLY A 375 -7.70 -3.95 -21.45
C GLY A 375 -8.92 -4.68 -20.92
N PHE A 376 -8.70 -5.97 -20.63
CA PHE A 376 -9.76 -6.91 -20.30
C PHE A 376 -9.37 -7.84 -19.16
N TYR A 377 -10.29 -8.06 -18.24
CA TYR A 377 -10.22 -9.19 -17.31
C TYR A 377 -10.76 -10.44 -18.02
N THR A 378 -9.99 -11.51 -17.98
CA THR A 378 -10.34 -12.74 -18.69
C THR A 378 -9.91 -13.99 -17.92
N GLY A 379 -10.71 -15.05 -18.04
CA GLY A 379 -10.30 -16.39 -17.62
C GLY A 379 -9.61 -17.17 -18.73
N LEU A 380 -10.03 -17.01 -19.99
CA LEU A 380 -9.61 -17.89 -21.08
C LEU A 380 -8.64 -17.27 -22.08
N LEU A 381 -8.83 -16.02 -22.47
CA LEU A 381 -7.97 -15.41 -23.48
C LEU A 381 -6.55 -15.29 -22.97
N THR A 382 -5.57 -15.56 -23.83
CA THR A 382 -4.15 -15.37 -23.53
C THR A 382 -3.61 -14.15 -24.28
N PRO A 383 -2.46 -13.60 -23.88
CA PRO A 383 -1.77 -12.57 -24.66
C PRO A 383 -1.50 -12.99 -26.11
N GLY A 384 -1.24 -14.29 -26.36
CA GLY A 384 -1.10 -14.84 -27.71
C GLY A 384 -2.38 -14.78 -28.51
N ASP A 385 -3.54 -15.04 -27.90
CA ASP A 385 -4.84 -14.95 -28.56
C ASP A 385 -5.13 -13.52 -29.00
N VAL A 386 -4.88 -12.53 -28.13
CA VAL A 386 -5.09 -11.12 -28.46
C VAL A 386 -4.13 -10.68 -29.58
N ALA A 387 -2.86 -11.06 -29.50
CA ALA A 387 -1.89 -10.74 -30.55
C ALA A 387 -2.30 -11.33 -31.91
N LEU A 388 -2.81 -12.56 -31.92
CA LEU A 388 -3.33 -13.20 -33.13
C LEU A 388 -4.55 -12.43 -33.67
N TYR A 389 -5.53 -12.12 -32.81
CA TYR A 389 -6.71 -11.35 -33.17
C TYR A 389 -6.33 -10.00 -33.81
N GLU A 390 -5.45 -9.24 -33.17
CA GLU A 390 -4.99 -7.96 -33.69
C GLU A 390 -4.22 -8.07 -35.01
N SER A 391 -3.57 -9.20 -35.27
CA SER A 391 -2.83 -9.42 -36.52
C SER A 391 -3.74 -9.72 -37.73
N VAL A 392 -4.92 -10.28 -37.49
CA VAL A 392 -5.89 -10.66 -38.54
C VAL A 392 -7.02 -9.66 -38.71
N SER A 393 -7.18 -8.74 -37.76
CA SER A 393 -8.23 -7.70 -37.77
C SER A 393 -7.77 -6.38 -38.43
N LYS A 394 -6.49 -6.30 -38.78
CA LYS A 394 -5.88 -5.19 -39.54
C LYS A 394 -5.87 -5.49 -41.02
#